data_1abef43ad56069361c3436f2b7d4df91
#
_entry.id   1abef43ad56069361c3436f2b7d4df91
#
_cell.length_a   1.000
_cell.length_b   1.000
_cell.length_c   1.000
_cell.angle_alpha   90.00
_cell.angle_beta   90.00
_cell.angle_gamma   90.00
#
_symmetry.space_group_name_H-M   'P 1'
#
loop_
_entity.id
_entity.type
_entity.pdbx_description
1 polymer ?
#
loop_
_entity_poly.entity_id
_entity_poly.type
_entity_poly.pdbx_seq_one_letter_code
_entity_poly.pdbx_strand_id
1 'polypeptide(L)'
;MKKETVILYVVIALVVGFVGGATVGILWMTKGTEKTAMVQKPPMAPPGAPAPAAAPPPRDSVQAASQIQTLKEIVKKDPKNLPAWVELGNLYFDTDQPKEAIEAYSQYLAIKPNNPDVRTDMGIMYRKLGQFDKAIEEFRRAAQGDPKHINSRYNIGLVLLHDKQDIKGAVKAWEDYLRVDPNSERAQRIRAQIEKMKAMPAPTK
;
A
#
# COMPACT_ATOMS: atom_id res chain seq x y z
N MET A 1 -47.67 -7.30 -14.66
CA MET A 1 -46.65 -7.27 -15.73
C MET A 1 -45.77 -8.52 -15.59
N LYS A 2 -45.60 -9.28 -16.68
CA LYS A 2 -44.78 -10.51 -16.65
C LYS A 2 -43.31 -10.15 -16.46
N LYS A 3 -42.56 -10.94 -15.69
CA LYS A 3 -41.15 -10.71 -15.39
C LYS A 3 -40.29 -10.51 -16.63
N GLU A 4 -40.62 -11.18 -17.72
CA GLU A 4 -39.98 -11.06 -19.05
C GLU A 4 -40.10 -9.66 -19.65
N THR A 5 -41.22 -8.98 -19.44
CA THR A 5 -41.44 -7.62 -19.96
C THR A 5 -40.61 -6.59 -19.20
N VAL A 6 -40.36 -6.78 -17.89
CA VAL A 6 -39.54 -5.89 -17.08
C VAL A 6 -38.06 -6.03 -17.48
N ILE A 7 -37.58 -7.25 -17.74
CA ILE A 7 -36.18 -7.50 -18.17
C ILE A 7 -35.94 -6.83 -19.54
N LEU A 8 -36.89 -6.93 -20.45
CA LEU A 8 -36.78 -6.31 -21.77
C LEU A 8 -36.68 -4.77 -21.69
N TYR A 9 -37.45 -4.12 -20.80
CA TYR A 9 -37.36 -2.67 -20.61
C TYR A 9 -36.04 -2.24 -19.97
N VAL A 10 -35.47 -3.02 -19.03
CA VAL A 10 -34.21 -2.73 -18.43
C VAL A 10 -33.06 -2.84 -19.45
N VAL A 11 -33.07 -3.86 -20.32
CA VAL A 11 -32.07 -4.03 -21.37
C VAL A 11 -32.17 -2.90 -22.41
N ILE A 12 -33.38 -2.51 -22.82
CA ILE A 12 -33.58 -1.41 -23.77
C ILE A 12 -33.14 -0.07 -23.16
N ALA A 13 -33.43 0.18 -21.89
CA ALA A 13 -32.97 1.40 -21.19
C ALA A 13 -31.45 1.50 -21.11
N LEU A 14 -30.75 0.39 -20.87
CA LEU A 14 -29.27 0.34 -20.83
C LEU A 14 -28.65 0.59 -22.21
N VAL A 15 -29.24 0.04 -23.29
CA VAL A 15 -28.71 0.22 -24.64
C VAL A 15 -28.95 1.67 -25.12
N VAL A 16 -30.14 2.23 -24.87
CA VAL A 16 -30.46 3.63 -25.26
C VAL A 16 -29.62 4.63 -24.42
N GLY A 17 -29.39 4.34 -23.14
CA GLY A 17 -28.56 5.17 -22.28
C GLY A 17 -27.09 5.19 -22.74
N PHE A 18 -26.55 4.07 -23.21
CA PHE A 18 -25.18 3.98 -23.70
C PHE A 18 -24.99 4.72 -25.04
N VAL A 19 -25.93 4.59 -25.98
CA VAL A 19 -25.88 5.27 -27.27
C VAL A 19 -26.11 6.78 -27.11
N GLY A 20 -27.04 7.19 -26.24
CA GLY A 20 -27.31 8.61 -25.98
C GLY A 20 -26.17 9.31 -25.28
N GLY A 21 -25.49 8.63 -24.34
CA GLY A 21 -24.31 9.15 -23.62
C GLY A 21 -23.09 9.37 -24.53
N ALA A 22 -22.84 8.47 -25.46
CA ALA A 22 -21.75 8.57 -26.42
C ALA A 22 -21.94 9.72 -27.43
N THR A 23 -23.16 9.93 -27.92
CA THR A 23 -23.45 11.01 -28.90
C THR A 23 -23.42 12.40 -28.26
N VAL A 24 -23.87 12.56 -27.02
CA VAL A 24 -23.78 13.84 -26.29
C VAL A 24 -22.32 14.17 -25.96
N GLY A 25 -21.51 13.18 -25.59
CA GLY A 25 -20.08 13.38 -25.33
C GLY A 25 -19.31 13.85 -26.57
N ILE A 26 -19.61 13.29 -27.74
CA ILE A 26 -18.97 13.69 -29.01
C ILE A 26 -19.41 15.10 -29.45
N LEU A 27 -20.68 15.48 -29.24
CA LEU A 27 -21.15 16.82 -29.61
C LEU A 27 -20.59 17.93 -28.71
N TRP A 28 -20.24 17.60 -27.47
CA TRP A 28 -19.57 18.54 -26.55
C TRP A 28 -18.08 18.74 -26.88
N MET A 29 -17.42 17.74 -27.47
CA MET A 29 -16.02 17.84 -27.88
C MET A 29 -15.79 18.73 -29.11
N THR A 30 -16.82 18.99 -29.94
CA THR A 30 -16.69 19.76 -31.18
C THR A 30 -17.08 21.24 -31.06
N LYS A 31 -17.57 21.71 -29.91
CA LYS A 31 -17.90 23.12 -29.64
C LYS A 31 -17.05 23.76 -28.54
N GLY A 32 -15.83 23.29 -28.31
CA GLY A 32 -14.91 23.89 -27.34
C GLY A 32 -14.06 24.94 -28.03
N THR A 33 -14.43 26.19 -27.88
CA THR A 33 -13.59 27.37 -28.05
C THR A 33 -12.22 27.18 -27.40
N GLU A 34 -11.19 27.58 -28.08
CA GLU A 34 -9.84 27.79 -27.56
C GLU A 34 -9.87 28.55 -26.22
N LYS A 35 -9.81 27.84 -25.13
CA LYS A 35 -9.33 28.37 -23.86
C LYS A 35 -7.90 27.85 -23.69
N THR A 36 -6.95 28.74 -23.93
CA THR A 36 -5.57 28.65 -23.50
C THR A 36 -5.55 27.95 -22.12
N ALA A 37 -5.07 26.72 -22.08
CA ALA A 37 -4.76 26.07 -20.83
C ALA A 37 -3.66 26.88 -20.17
N MET A 38 -4.02 27.74 -19.21
CA MET A 38 -3.05 28.27 -18.26
C MET A 38 -2.46 27.03 -17.56
N VAL A 39 -1.23 26.68 -17.95
CA VAL A 39 -0.37 25.82 -17.16
C VAL A 39 -0.24 26.51 -15.81
N GLN A 40 -1.01 26.06 -14.83
CA GLN A 40 -0.79 26.47 -13.45
C GLN A 40 0.60 25.99 -13.07
N LYS A 41 1.54 26.94 -13.08
CA LYS A 41 2.85 26.74 -12.49
C LYS A 41 2.63 26.28 -11.05
N PRO A 42 3.19 25.12 -10.64
CA PRO A 42 3.06 24.69 -9.25
C PRO A 42 3.52 25.82 -8.33
N PRO A 43 2.89 26.02 -7.16
CA PRO A 43 3.29 27.07 -6.25
C PRO A 43 4.77 26.93 -5.94
N MET A 44 5.52 28.02 -6.13
CA MET A 44 6.94 28.06 -5.79
C MET A 44 7.08 27.76 -4.29
N ALA A 45 7.88 26.75 -3.97
CA ALA A 45 8.29 26.48 -2.61
C ALA A 45 8.99 27.73 -2.01
N PRO A 46 8.79 28.04 -0.74
CA PRO A 46 9.47 29.18 -0.10
C PRO A 46 11.00 29.01 -0.19
N PRO A 47 11.77 30.08 -0.42
CA PRO A 47 13.22 30.01 -0.49
C PRO A 47 13.77 29.48 0.86
N GLY A 48 14.47 28.35 0.82
CA GLY A 48 15.11 27.76 2.00
C GLY A 48 14.52 26.44 2.51
N ALA A 49 13.43 25.93 1.94
CA ALA A 49 13.03 24.57 2.23
C ALA A 49 13.99 23.58 1.52
N PRO A 50 14.58 22.60 2.23
CA PRO A 50 15.30 21.55 1.54
C PRO A 50 14.33 20.87 0.57
N ALA A 51 14.73 20.76 -0.70
CA ALA A 51 13.95 20.05 -1.69
C ALA A 51 13.64 18.64 -1.14
N PRO A 52 12.39 18.16 -1.25
CA PRO A 52 12.11 16.76 -0.90
C PRO A 52 13.09 15.91 -1.70
N ALA A 53 13.87 15.07 -1.00
CA ALA A 53 14.79 14.16 -1.66
C ALA A 53 14.03 13.45 -2.77
N ALA A 54 14.47 13.62 -3.99
CA ALA A 54 13.86 12.98 -5.16
C ALA A 54 13.77 11.48 -4.83
N ALA A 55 12.57 10.92 -4.93
CA ALA A 55 12.41 9.48 -4.83
C ALA A 55 13.41 8.83 -5.82
N PRO A 56 14.12 7.79 -5.43
CA PRO A 56 15.04 7.12 -6.35
C PRO A 56 14.27 6.75 -7.61
N PRO A 57 14.87 6.96 -8.81
CA PRO A 57 14.21 6.61 -10.05
C PRO A 57 13.78 5.14 -10.03
N PRO A 58 12.63 4.79 -10.61
CA PRO A 58 12.20 3.41 -10.71
C PRO A 58 13.34 2.61 -11.34
N ARG A 59 13.79 1.55 -10.63
CA ARG A 59 14.89 0.70 -11.13
C ARG A 59 14.43 0.11 -12.44
N ASP A 60 15.23 0.27 -13.49
CA ASP A 60 14.96 -0.33 -14.77
C ASP A 60 14.74 -1.85 -14.58
N SER A 61 13.66 -2.37 -15.09
CA SER A 61 13.28 -3.77 -14.92
C SER A 61 14.36 -4.76 -15.39
N VAL A 62 15.13 -4.37 -16.42
CA VAL A 62 16.24 -5.16 -16.95
C VAL A 62 17.41 -5.18 -15.97
N GLN A 63 17.73 -4.02 -15.38
CA GLN A 63 18.79 -3.90 -14.38
C GLN A 63 18.42 -4.67 -13.11
N ALA A 64 17.17 -4.56 -12.65
CA ALA A 64 16.69 -5.33 -11.50
C ALA A 64 16.78 -6.84 -11.73
N ALA A 65 16.38 -7.33 -12.91
CA ALA A 65 16.49 -8.75 -13.24
C ALA A 65 17.94 -9.25 -13.22
N SER A 66 18.88 -8.47 -13.75
CA SER A 66 20.31 -8.80 -13.72
C SER A 66 20.87 -8.84 -12.28
N GLN A 67 20.47 -7.86 -11.44
CA GLN A 67 20.88 -7.83 -10.02
C GLN A 67 20.28 -9.01 -9.24
N ILE A 68 19.01 -9.36 -9.46
CA ILE A 68 18.37 -10.53 -8.87
C ILE A 68 19.17 -11.80 -9.20
N GLN A 69 19.52 -11.99 -10.48
CA GLN A 69 20.29 -13.17 -10.88
C GLN A 69 21.67 -13.23 -10.19
N THR A 70 22.36 -12.10 -10.12
CA THR A 70 23.66 -12.01 -9.42
C THR A 70 23.52 -12.37 -7.94
N LEU A 71 22.52 -11.81 -7.26
CA LEU A 71 22.28 -12.08 -5.83
C LEU A 71 21.88 -13.53 -5.59
N LYS A 72 21.10 -14.15 -6.48
CA LYS A 72 20.78 -15.59 -6.40
C LYS A 72 22.05 -16.46 -6.44
N GLU A 73 23.01 -16.13 -7.29
CA GLU A 73 24.29 -16.85 -7.32
C GLU A 73 25.12 -16.62 -6.04
N ILE A 74 25.08 -15.42 -5.49
CA ILE A 74 25.76 -15.11 -4.22
C ILE A 74 25.17 -15.94 -3.07
N VAL A 75 23.84 -15.92 -2.88
CA VAL A 75 23.20 -16.65 -1.77
C VAL A 75 23.26 -18.17 -1.95
N LYS A 76 23.37 -18.66 -3.18
CA LYS A 76 23.61 -20.06 -3.47
C LYS A 76 25.01 -20.51 -3.06
N LYS A 77 26.03 -19.68 -3.28
CA LYS A 77 27.42 -19.94 -2.87
C LYS A 77 27.64 -19.74 -1.37
N ASP A 78 27.02 -18.71 -0.81
CA ASP A 78 27.08 -18.39 0.61
C ASP A 78 25.68 -18.17 1.19
N PRO A 79 25.00 -19.23 1.64
CA PRO A 79 23.67 -19.14 2.23
C PRO A 79 23.60 -18.33 3.54
N LYS A 80 24.74 -18.00 4.14
CA LYS A 80 24.81 -17.16 5.35
C LYS A 80 25.03 -15.68 5.05
N ASN A 81 25.08 -15.29 3.80
CA ASN A 81 25.26 -13.89 3.37
C ASN A 81 24.00 -13.07 3.63
N LEU A 82 23.87 -12.55 4.85
CA LEU A 82 22.71 -11.76 5.27
C LEU A 82 22.46 -10.52 4.38
N PRO A 83 23.48 -9.71 4.03
CA PRO A 83 23.29 -8.58 3.11
C PRO A 83 22.67 -8.99 1.77
N ALA A 84 23.13 -10.09 1.19
CA ALA A 84 22.60 -10.55 -0.09
C ALA A 84 21.15 -11.02 -0.01
N TRP A 85 20.74 -11.67 1.08
CA TRP A 85 19.34 -12.05 1.30
C TRP A 85 18.41 -10.84 1.43
N VAL A 86 18.81 -9.81 2.19
CA VAL A 86 18.02 -8.58 2.33
C VAL A 86 17.90 -7.86 1.00
N GLU A 87 19.03 -7.67 0.28
CA GLU A 87 19.01 -6.99 -1.02
C GLU A 87 18.15 -7.75 -2.04
N LEU A 88 18.24 -9.08 -2.05
CA LEU A 88 17.39 -9.92 -2.90
C LEU A 88 15.90 -9.75 -2.55
N GLY A 89 15.56 -9.74 -1.27
CA GLY A 89 14.21 -9.47 -0.80
C GLY A 89 13.71 -8.09 -1.21
N ASN A 90 14.55 -7.06 -1.06
CA ASN A 90 14.23 -5.69 -1.46
C ASN A 90 13.99 -5.56 -2.97
N LEU A 91 14.81 -6.20 -3.79
CA LEU A 91 14.62 -6.20 -5.24
C LEU A 91 13.32 -6.89 -5.65
N TYR A 92 12.98 -8.01 -5.02
CA TYR A 92 11.69 -8.65 -5.24
C TYR A 92 10.51 -7.81 -4.74
N PHE A 93 10.67 -7.10 -3.62
CA PHE A 93 9.69 -6.15 -3.10
C PHE A 93 9.43 -5.01 -4.11
N ASP A 94 10.50 -4.38 -4.60
CA ASP A 94 10.45 -3.25 -5.52
C ASP A 94 9.91 -3.64 -6.90
N THR A 95 10.13 -4.90 -7.32
CA THR A 95 9.67 -5.46 -8.60
C THR A 95 8.33 -6.19 -8.51
N ASP A 96 7.61 -6.04 -7.39
CA ASP A 96 6.29 -6.62 -7.16
C ASP A 96 6.23 -8.16 -7.29
N GLN A 97 7.24 -8.83 -6.72
CA GLN A 97 7.35 -10.29 -6.66
C GLN A 97 7.20 -10.76 -5.20
N PRO A 98 5.97 -10.72 -4.64
CA PRO A 98 5.78 -10.87 -3.20
C PRO A 98 6.12 -12.26 -2.65
N LYS A 99 5.98 -13.32 -3.43
CA LYS A 99 6.32 -14.68 -2.99
C LYS A 99 7.83 -14.84 -2.81
N GLU A 100 8.58 -14.38 -3.80
CA GLU A 100 10.02 -14.42 -3.85
C GLU A 100 10.64 -13.51 -2.77
N ALA A 101 10.04 -12.33 -2.54
CA ALA A 101 10.45 -11.44 -1.46
C ALA A 101 10.29 -12.11 -0.08
N ILE A 102 9.14 -12.75 0.18
CA ILE A 102 8.89 -13.49 1.42
C ILE A 102 9.92 -14.60 1.61
N GLU A 103 10.26 -15.34 0.56
CA GLU A 103 11.25 -16.40 0.63
C GLU A 103 12.63 -15.84 1.03
N ALA A 104 13.10 -14.79 0.35
CA ALA A 104 14.39 -14.16 0.64
C ALA A 104 14.44 -13.59 2.07
N TYR A 105 13.40 -12.85 2.50
CA TYR A 105 13.30 -12.35 3.87
C TYR A 105 13.24 -13.47 4.92
N SER A 106 12.59 -14.58 4.59
CA SER A 106 12.52 -15.74 5.49
C SER A 106 13.89 -16.36 5.69
N GLN A 107 14.72 -16.47 4.66
CA GLN A 107 16.10 -16.95 4.77
C GLN A 107 16.96 -16.03 5.67
N TYR A 108 16.84 -14.72 5.48
CA TYR A 108 17.48 -13.76 6.37
C TYR A 108 17.04 -13.95 7.83
N LEU A 109 15.72 -14.00 8.08
CA LEU A 109 15.14 -14.09 9.42
C LEU A 109 15.39 -15.42 10.10
N ALA A 110 15.67 -16.50 9.36
CA ALA A 110 16.11 -17.77 9.92
C ALA A 110 17.49 -17.66 10.60
N ILE A 111 18.35 -16.76 10.09
CA ILE A 111 19.69 -16.53 10.66
C ILE A 111 19.66 -15.40 11.68
N LYS A 112 18.93 -14.31 11.38
CA LYS A 112 18.81 -13.12 12.24
C LYS A 112 17.34 -12.79 12.51
N PRO A 113 16.71 -13.46 13.50
CA PRO A 113 15.27 -13.37 13.72
C PRO A 113 14.79 -12.00 14.23
N ASN A 114 15.65 -11.20 14.85
CA ASN A 114 15.30 -9.93 15.47
C ASN A 114 15.66 -8.74 14.58
N ASN A 115 15.07 -8.68 13.37
CA ASN A 115 15.13 -7.50 12.52
C ASN A 115 13.71 -7.00 12.22
N PRO A 116 13.29 -5.89 12.87
CA PRO A 116 11.91 -5.40 12.74
C PRO A 116 11.60 -4.85 11.35
N ASP A 117 12.58 -4.28 10.65
CA ASP A 117 12.40 -3.74 9.31
C ASP A 117 12.11 -4.88 8.32
N VAL A 118 12.98 -5.89 8.26
CA VAL A 118 12.82 -7.05 7.37
C VAL A 118 11.51 -7.80 7.65
N ARG A 119 11.12 -7.93 8.95
CA ARG A 119 9.80 -8.50 9.30
C ARG A 119 8.67 -7.66 8.78
N THR A 120 8.78 -6.34 8.87
CA THR A 120 7.74 -5.43 8.40
C THR A 120 7.59 -5.51 6.89
N ASP A 121 8.70 -5.56 6.16
CA ASP A 121 8.68 -5.70 4.70
C ASP A 121 8.07 -7.04 4.28
N MET A 122 8.43 -8.14 4.96
CA MET A 122 7.81 -9.44 4.75
C MET A 122 6.30 -9.41 5.06
N GLY A 123 5.87 -8.73 6.11
CA GLY A 123 4.46 -8.52 6.44
C GLY A 123 3.71 -7.76 5.36
N ILE A 124 4.32 -6.74 4.75
CA ILE A 124 3.76 -6.01 3.61
C ILE A 124 3.56 -6.96 2.41
N MET A 125 4.51 -7.86 2.16
CA MET A 125 4.39 -8.84 1.08
C MET A 125 3.29 -9.88 1.35
N TYR A 126 3.13 -10.33 2.59
CA TYR A 126 1.97 -11.15 2.97
C TYR A 126 0.64 -10.43 2.74
N ARG A 127 0.57 -9.13 3.08
CA ARG A 127 -0.62 -8.30 2.80
C ARG A 127 -0.93 -8.22 1.31
N LYS A 128 0.08 -8.02 0.45
CA LYS A 128 -0.08 -8.03 -1.01
C LYS A 128 -0.66 -9.34 -1.55
N LEU A 129 -0.35 -10.46 -0.91
CA LEU A 129 -0.90 -11.78 -1.24
C LEU A 129 -2.28 -12.04 -0.62
N GLY A 130 -2.89 -11.07 0.06
CA GLY A 130 -4.16 -11.26 0.77
C GLY A 130 -4.05 -12.12 2.03
N GLN A 131 -2.84 -12.45 2.47
CA GLN A 131 -2.58 -13.26 3.67
C GLN A 131 -2.54 -12.35 4.92
N PHE A 132 -3.65 -11.69 5.20
CA PHE A 132 -3.76 -10.62 6.19
C PHE A 132 -3.39 -11.05 7.61
N ASP A 133 -3.74 -12.27 8.02
CA ASP A 133 -3.40 -12.77 9.34
C ASP A 133 -1.88 -12.96 9.52
N LYS A 134 -1.20 -13.49 8.50
CA LYS A 134 0.26 -13.59 8.51
C LYS A 134 0.94 -12.23 8.48
N ALA A 135 0.40 -11.27 7.73
CA ALA A 135 0.89 -9.91 7.73
C ALA A 135 0.85 -9.30 9.14
N ILE A 136 -0.30 -9.42 9.83
CA ILE A 136 -0.47 -8.93 11.20
C ILE A 136 0.48 -9.67 12.16
N GLU A 137 0.68 -10.98 12.00
CA GLU A 137 1.60 -11.75 12.81
C GLU A 137 3.04 -11.23 12.68
N GLU A 138 3.53 -11.03 11.46
CA GLU A 138 4.88 -10.51 11.26
C GLU A 138 5.05 -9.08 11.77
N PHE A 139 4.05 -8.21 11.59
CA PHE A 139 4.07 -6.86 12.19
C PHE A 139 4.07 -6.91 13.72
N ARG A 140 3.33 -7.82 14.36
CA ARG A 140 3.37 -8.00 15.82
C ARG A 140 4.73 -8.50 16.29
N ARG A 141 5.34 -9.45 15.60
CA ARG A 141 6.69 -9.94 15.90
C ARG A 141 7.72 -8.82 15.75
N ALA A 142 7.60 -7.96 14.74
CA ALA A 142 8.45 -6.79 14.57
C ALA A 142 8.29 -5.81 15.76
N ALA A 143 7.06 -5.50 16.16
CA ALA A 143 6.76 -4.62 17.29
C ALA A 143 7.18 -5.20 18.66
N GLN A 144 7.23 -6.53 18.80
CA GLN A 144 7.74 -7.21 19.99
C GLN A 144 9.28 -7.19 20.03
N GLY A 145 9.92 -7.41 18.89
CA GLY A 145 11.39 -7.38 18.77
C GLY A 145 11.97 -5.98 18.97
N ASP A 146 11.28 -4.95 18.52
CA ASP A 146 11.59 -3.55 18.81
C ASP A 146 10.33 -2.79 19.27
N PRO A 147 10.20 -2.54 20.59
CA PRO A 147 9.08 -1.77 21.13
C PRO A 147 8.95 -0.34 20.61
N LYS A 148 9.99 0.24 20.01
CA LYS A 148 9.97 1.57 19.39
C LYS A 148 9.69 1.54 17.89
N HIS A 149 9.56 0.37 17.27
CA HIS A 149 9.33 0.25 15.85
C HIS A 149 7.91 0.70 15.47
N ILE A 150 7.82 1.92 14.96
CA ILE A 150 6.54 2.57 14.66
C ILE A 150 5.86 2.02 13.41
N ASN A 151 6.64 1.60 12.39
CA ASN A 151 6.07 1.17 11.10
C ASN A 151 5.25 -0.12 11.23
N SER A 152 5.70 -1.08 12.05
CA SER A 152 4.94 -2.31 12.29
C SER A 152 3.57 -2.03 12.93
N ARG A 153 3.51 -1.15 13.95
CA ARG A 153 2.25 -0.76 14.61
C ARG A 153 1.31 -0.05 13.66
N TYR A 154 1.85 0.84 12.84
CA TYR A 154 1.07 1.54 11.83
C TYR A 154 0.43 0.55 10.83
N ASN A 155 1.23 -0.40 10.34
CA ASN A 155 0.77 -1.40 9.37
C ASN A 155 -0.27 -2.38 9.96
N ILE A 156 -0.20 -2.72 11.25
CA ILE A 156 -1.28 -3.49 11.91
C ILE A 156 -2.62 -2.76 11.77
N GLY A 157 -2.65 -1.47 12.10
CA GLY A 157 -3.87 -0.67 11.98
C GLY A 157 -4.38 -0.57 10.55
N LEU A 158 -3.48 -0.41 9.55
CA LEU A 158 -3.85 -0.39 8.14
C LEU A 158 -4.54 -1.69 7.70
N VAL A 159 -3.95 -2.86 8.03
CA VAL A 159 -4.53 -4.15 7.65
C VAL A 159 -5.87 -4.37 8.33
N LEU A 160 -5.97 -4.06 9.63
CA LEU A 160 -7.22 -4.21 10.36
C LEU A 160 -8.33 -3.33 9.79
N LEU A 161 -8.02 -2.07 9.45
CA LEU A 161 -9.00 -1.13 8.92
C LEU A 161 -9.43 -1.47 7.49
N HIS A 162 -8.45 -1.59 6.58
CA HIS A 162 -8.75 -1.62 5.15
C HIS A 162 -9.01 -3.02 4.62
N ASP A 163 -8.30 -4.02 5.14
CA ASP A 163 -8.33 -5.36 4.57
C ASP A 163 -9.26 -6.30 5.37
N LYS A 164 -9.32 -6.13 6.70
CA LYS A 164 -10.18 -6.94 7.58
C LYS A 164 -11.46 -6.23 8.03
N GLN A 165 -11.58 -4.92 7.77
CA GLN A 165 -12.72 -4.09 8.19
C GLN A 165 -12.98 -4.14 9.73
N ASP A 166 -11.94 -4.46 10.50
CA ASP A 166 -11.98 -4.46 11.96
C ASP A 166 -11.65 -3.06 12.51
N ILE A 167 -12.67 -2.21 12.53
CA ILE A 167 -12.53 -0.81 13.00
C ILE A 167 -12.04 -0.78 14.46
N LYS A 168 -12.57 -1.64 15.34
CA LYS A 168 -12.18 -1.65 16.76
C LYS A 168 -10.72 -2.07 16.93
N GLY A 169 -10.31 -3.10 16.22
CA GLY A 169 -8.92 -3.56 16.22
C GLY A 169 -7.98 -2.50 15.65
N ALA A 170 -8.36 -1.80 14.58
CA ALA A 170 -7.58 -0.74 13.98
C ALA A 170 -7.38 0.46 14.94
N VAL A 171 -8.45 0.89 15.62
CA VAL A 171 -8.38 1.93 16.65
C VAL A 171 -7.37 1.54 17.73
N LYS A 172 -7.48 0.33 18.28
CA LYS A 172 -6.56 -0.16 19.31
C LYS A 172 -5.10 -0.20 18.81
N ALA A 173 -4.86 -0.70 17.61
CA ALA A 173 -3.51 -0.77 17.03
C ALA A 173 -2.90 0.63 16.83
N TRP A 174 -3.71 1.60 16.42
CA TRP A 174 -3.23 2.97 16.26
C TRP A 174 -3.12 3.75 17.57
N GLU A 175 -3.89 3.44 18.59
CA GLU A 175 -3.64 3.91 19.95
C GLU A 175 -2.29 3.39 20.47
N ASP A 176 -1.94 2.12 20.17
CA ASP A 176 -0.62 1.55 20.46
C ASP A 176 0.51 2.26 19.69
N TYR A 177 0.27 2.65 18.43
CA TYR A 177 1.19 3.48 17.65
C TYR A 177 1.42 4.83 18.34
N LEU A 178 0.33 5.52 18.74
CA LEU A 178 0.37 6.86 19.34
C LEU A 178 1.08 6.90 20.70
N ARG A 179 1.19 5.77 21.42
CA ARG A 179 2.01 5.68 22.65
C ARG A 179 3.49 5.74 22.36
N VAL A 180 3.93 5.30 21.19
CA VAL A 180 5.35 5.26 20.80
C VAL A 180 5.75 6.54 20.06
N ASP A 181 4.88 7.02 19.19
CA ASP A 181 5.09 8.22 18.37
C ASP A 181 3.89 9.19 18.54
N PRO A 182 3.89 10.01 19.61
CA PRO A 182 2.76 10.89 19.87
C PRO A 182 2.75 12.19 19.06
N ASN A 183 3.88 12.63 18.49
CA ASN A 183 4.02 14.02 18.05
C ASN A 183 4.27 14.21 16.56
N SER A 184 4.45 13.14 15.80
CA SER A 184 4.70 13.22 14.36
C SER A 184 3.46 13.69 13.58
N GLU A 185 3.66 14.16 12.35
CA GLU A 185 2.55 14.45 11.44
C GLU A 185 1.67 13.21 11.18
N ARG A 186 2.28 12.02 11.16
CA ARG A 186 1.53 10.77 11.04
C ARG A 186 0.63 10.55 12.24
N ALA A 187 1.11 10.85 13.47
CA ALA A 187 0.33 10.76 14.67
C ALA A 187 -0.90 11.69 14.65
N GLN A 188 -0.75 12.91 14.12
CA GLN A 188 -1.88 13.84 13.96
C GLN A 188 -2.93 13.29 13.02
N ARG A 189 -2.52 12.75 11.87
CA ARG A 189 -3.43 12.10 10.91
C ARG A 189 -4.14 10.87 11.51
N ILE A 190 -3.42 10.06 12.27
CA ILE A 190 -3.97 8.89 12.96
C ILE A 190 -5.01 9.29 14.00
N ARG A 191 -4.77 10.33 14.82
CA ARG A 191 -5.77 10.84 15.77
C ARG A 191 -7.06 11.25 15.07
N ALA A 192 -6.93 12.06 14.01
CA ALA A 192 -8.10 12.48 13.25
C ALA A 192 -8.88 11.28 12.67
N GLN A 193 -8.16 10.24 12.21
CA GLN A 193 -8.76 9.02 11.70
C GLN A 193 -9.49 8.24 12.83
N ILE A 194 -8.88 8.11 14.00
CA ILE A 194 -9.49 7.45 15.17
C ILE A 194 -10.76 8.15 15.57
N GLU A 195 -10.76 9.49 15.69
CA GLU A 195 -11.95 10.26 16.04
C GLU A 195 -13.07 10.07 15.02
N LYS A 196 -12.75 10.09 13.74
CA LYS A 196 -13.71 9.80 12.67
C LYS A 196 -14.32 8.40 12.82
N MET A 197 -13.50 7.39 13.10
CA MET A 197 -13.97 6.01 13.27
C MET A 197 -14.85 5.84 14.52
N LYS A 198 -14.51 6.51 15.64
CA LYS A 198 -15.31 6.48 16.87
C LYS A 198 -16.67 7.19 16.70
N ALA A 199 -16.75 8.19 15.81
CA ALA A 199 -17.98 8.91 15.52
C ALA A 199 -18.91 8.16 14.54
N MET A 200 -18.44 7.09 13.90
CA MET A 200 -19.30 6.29 12.99
C MET A 200 -20.33 5.51 13.80
N PRO A 201 -21.61 5.50 13.37
CA PRO A 201 -22.61 4.64 14.00
C PRO A 201 -22.20 3.17 13.86
N ALA A 202 -22.45 2.37 14.90
CA ALA A 202 -22.20 0.94 14.82
C ALA A 202 -22.96 0.34 13.63
N PRO A 203 -22.35 -0.59 12.86
CA PRO A 203 -23.07 -1.23 11.77
C PRO A 203 -24.35 -1.86 12.30
N THR A 204 -25.49 -1.43 11.76
CA THR A 204 -26.78 -2.07 12.02
C THR A 204 -26.69 -3.52 11.53
N LYS A 205 -26.94 -4.46 12.45
CA LYS A 205 -26.98 -5.90 12.16
C LYS A 205 -28.09 -6.24 11.20
#